data_b58735bc8873fb0d5a93695a66f9d4cc
#
_entry.id   b58735bc8873fb0d5a93695a66f9d4cc
#
_cell.length_a   1.000
_cell.length_b   1.000
_cell.length_c   1.000
_cell.angle_alpha   90.00
_cell.angle_beta   90.00
_cell.angle_gamma   90.00
#
_symmetry.space_group_name_H-M   'P 1'
#
loop_
_entity.id
_entity.type
_entity.pdbx_description
1 polymer ?
#
loop_
_entity_poly.entity_id
_entity_poly.type
_entity_poly.pdbx_seq_one_letter_code
_entity_poly.pdbx_strand_id
1 'polypeptide(L)'
;MYKIEDFAMLPPMKYYNNEDTSNTKRQDMINNKNGEYIATEKHDGDWGMFIHYSKGHNLIRSRSISKVTGVYGDYTAKLPHLCDEMDKWPDDTVVLAEICWDEYGTNANTVGTILRCLPAKAVERQKDKKLSALIFDVLMYKGLDLTVLPYEKRITFYALYFTQPIADNLTPQELSFYPHYFKRTQIFTTDFAEAADRIIAGGGEGIVIQRKDYVYSPGSRTAWKTLKLKQKLPEMELKVVGTLAPNKIYEGDCPETWEYQIDDELVTKPYYFGWKNGITVELPSGITTDVASGLTDDDRAWLATEDAAKMIEAGELYAVVKCMSINDLGKLRHPSLVRLRNDM
;
A
#
# COMPACT_ATOMS: atom_id res chain seq x y z
N MET A 1 -8.82 20.80 -14.69
CA MET A 1 -7.56 20.37 -15.30
C MET A 1 -6.43 20.75 -14.37
N TYR A 2 -5.58 19.79 -14.00
CA TYR A 2 -4.41 20.04 -13.16
C TYR A 2 -3.25 20.57 -13.99
N LYS A 3 -2.43 21.43 -13.37
CA LYS A 3 -1.11 21.82 -13.87
C LYS A 3 -0.05 20.91 -13.24
N ILE A 4 1.15 20.87 -13.81
CA ILE A 4 2.22 19.98 -13.34
C ILE A 4 2.56 20.25 -11.86
N GLU A 5 2.51 21.50 -11.40
CA GLU A 5 2.83 21.90 -10.03
C GLU A 5 1.83 21.33 -9.01
N ASP A 6 0.57 21.16 -9.43
CA ASP A 6 -0.48 20.64 -8.53
C ASP A 6 -0.19 19.23 -8.05
N PHE A 7 0.52 18.41 -8.86
CA PHE A 7 0.81 17.03 -8.54
C PHE A 7 1.76 16.84 -7.35
N ALA A 8 2.58 17.84 -7.04
CA ALA A 8 3.46 17.79 -5.88
C ALA A 8 2.66 17.57 -4.57
N MET A 9 1.47 18.14 -4.47
CA MET A 9 0.60 18.06 -3.28
C MET A 9 -0.72 17.33 -3.53
N LEU A 10 -0.97 16.81 -4.74
CA LEU A 10 -2.22 16.12 -5.09
C LEU A 10 -2.35 14.82 -4.27
N PRO A 11 -3.43 14.60 -3.49
CA PRO A 11 -3.60 13.38 -2.72
C PRO A 11 -3.64 12.14 -3.62
N PRO A 12 -3.00 11.02 -3.26
CA PRO A 12 -3.09 9.81 -4.05
C PRO A 12 -4.52 9.23 -3.98
N MET A 13 -4.99 8.70 -5.09
CA MET A 13 -6.23 7.91 -5.11
C MET A 13 -6.11 6.69 -4.19
N LYS A 14 -7.20 6.36 -3.47
CA LYS A 14 -7.26 5.21 -2.58
C LYS A 14 -8.00 4.07 -3.26
N TYR A 15 -7.41 2.88 -3.23
CA TYR A 15 -8.04 1.68 -3.78
C TYR A 15 -8.99 1.03 -2.77
N TYR A 16 -10.14 0.55 -3.26
CA TYR A 16 -11.10 -0.16 -2.45
C TYR A 16 -10.62 -1.58 -2.13
N ASN A 17 -10.86 -2.02 -0.92
CA ASN A 17 -10.54 -3.36 -0.46
C ASN A 17 -11.82 -3.98 0.14
N ASN A 18 -12.25 -5.10 -0.39
CA ASN A 18 -13.33 -5.91 0.16
C ASN A 18 -12.91 -7.38 0.12
N GLU A 19 -12.79 -8.00 1.29
CA GLU A 19 -12.32 -9.38 1.44
C GLU A 19 -13.48 -10.37 1.57
N ASP A 20 -14.73 -9.89 1.63
CA ASP A 20 -15.92 -10.74 1.70
C ASP A 20 -16.12 -11.51 0.40
N THR A 21 -15.81 -12.80 0.45
CA THR A 21 -15.92 -13.70 -0.70
C THR A 21 -17.36 -14.01 -1.12
N SER A 22 -18.33 -13.77 -0.25
CA SER A 22 -19.77 -13.95 -0.54
C SER A 22 -20.39 -12.75 -1.27
N ASN A 23 -19.69 -11.60 -1.31
CA ASN A 23 -20.20 -10.37 -1.89
C ASN A 23 -20.33 -10.46 -3.41
N THR A 24 -21.55 -10.32 -3.93
CA THR A 24 -21.88 -10.47 -5.35
C THR A 24 -21.11 -9.48 -6.24
N LYS A 25 -21.02 -8.19 -5.85
CA LYS A 25 -20.27 -7.19 -6.65
C LYS A 25 -18.78 -7.50 -6.73
N ARG A 26 -18.22 -8.03 -5.63
CA ARG A 26 -16.82 -8.50 -5.63
C ARG A 26 -16.66 -9.65 -6.66
N GLN A 27 -17.56 -10.61 -6.66
CA GLN A 27 -17.52 -11.71 -7.61
C GLN A 27 -17.73 -11.24 -9.05
N ASP A 28 -18.62 -10.29 -9.29
CA ASP A 28 -18.83 -9.70 -10.62
C ASP A 28 -17.56 -9.02 -11.15
N MET A 29 -16.84 -8.28 -10.30
CA MET A 29 -15.57 -7.65 -10.68
C MET A 29 -14.50 -8.70 -11.00
N ILE A 30 -14.39 -9.77 -10.20
CA ILE A 30 -13.40 -10.83 -10.40
C ILE A 30 -13.71 -11.61 -11.69
N ASN A 31 -14.97 -11.94 -11.92
CA ASN A 31 -15.40 -12.69 -13.10
C ASN A 31 -15.32 -11.89 -14.40
N ASN A 32 -15.40 -10.56 -14.34
CA ASN A 32 -15.31 -9.63 -15.48
C ASN A 32 -16.14 -10.05 -16.72
N LYS A 33 -17.32 -10.61 -16.50
CA LYS A 33 -18.15 -11.19 -17.58
C LYS A 33 -18.46 -10.22 -18.72
N ASN A 34 -18.61 -8.93 -18.41
CA ASN A 34 -18.92 -7.88 -19.39
C ASN A 34 -17.67 -7.20 -19.95
N GLY A 35 -16.47 -7.61 -19.55
CA GLY A 35 -15.23 -6.97 -19.98
C GLY A 35 -15.06 -5.51 -19.53
N GLU A 36 -15.74 -5.10 -18.44
CA GLU A 36 -15.73 -3.71 -17.94
C GLU A 36 -14.48 -3.35 -17.13
N TYR A 37 -13.66 -4.35 -16.78
CA TYR A 37 -12.51 -4.19 -15.89
C TYR A 37 -11.20 -4.57 -16.58
N ILE A 38 -10.12 -3.98 -16.09
CA ILE A 38 -8.72 -4.34 -16.38
C ILE A 38 -8.06 -4.61 -15.03
N ALA A 39 -7.19 -5.59 -14.97
CA ALA A 39 -6.38 -5.82 -13.78
C ALA A 39 -4.90 -5.61 -14.09
N THR A 40 -4.16 -5.16 -13.09
CA THR A 40 -2.70 -5.07 -13.11
C THR A 40 -2.12 -5.89 -11.97
N GLU A 41 -0.93 -6.42 -12.15
CA GLU A 41 -0.20 -7.06 -11.06
C GLU A 41 0.00 -6.08 -9.90
N LYS A 42 -0.18 -6.58 -8.68
CA LYS A 42 0.06 -5.83 -7.46
C LYS A 42 1.43 -6.17 -6.90
N HIS A 43 2.32 -5.19 -6.93
CA HIS A 43 3.66 -5.32 -6.38
C HIS A 43 3.71 -4.91 -4.91
N ASP A 44 4.58 -5.56 -4.11
CA ASP A 44 4.83 -5.23 -2.70
C ASP A 44 6.08 -4.35 -2.57
N GLY A 45 5.92 -3.08 -2.82
CA GLY A 45 6.96 -2.07 -2.79
C GLY A 45 6.56 -0.82 -2.00
N ASP A 46 7.09 0.31 -2.44
CA ASP A 46 6.68 1.63 -1.95
C ASP A 46 6.13 2.46 -3.11
N TRP A 47 4.94 2.99 -2.92
CA TRP A 47 4.26 3.78 -3.93
C TRP A 47 5.01 5.08 -4.21
N GLY A 48 5.24 5.42 -5.48
CA GLY A 48 5.86 6.65 -5.93
C GLY A 48 5.01 7.41 -6.95
N MET A 49 5.00 8.73 -6.85
CA MET A 49 4.59 9.62 -7.94
C MET A 49 5.84 10.29 -8.51
N PHE A 50 6.07 10.08 -9.78
CA PHE A 50 7.21 10.55 -10.54
C PHE A 50 6.77 11.75 -11.35
N ILE A 51 7.28 12.92 -11.00
CA ILE A 51 6.95 14.20 -11.62
C ILE A 51 8.20 14.72 -12.33
N HIS A 52 8.16 14.73 -13.63
CA HIS A 52 9.20 15.30 -14.48
C HIS A 52 8.74 16.66 -15.00
N TYR A 53 9.28 17.72 -14.45
CA TYR A 53 8.99 19.11 -14.90
C TYR A 53 9.75 19.44 -16.18
N SER A 54 11.07 19.19 -16.16
CA SER A 54 11.99 19.36 -17.30
C SER A 54 13.30 18.66 -16.97
N LYS A 55 14.21 18.57 -17.95
CA LYS A 55 15.52 17.93 -17.75
C LYS A 55 16.26 18.51 -16.53
N GLY A 56 16.67 17.62 -15.63
CA GLY A 56 17.34 17.96 -14.38
C GLY A 56 16.39 18.50 -13.29
N HIS A 57 15.09 18.60 -13.54
CA HIS A 57 14.11 19.03 -12.58
C HIS A 57 13.04 17.95 -12.38
N ASN A 58 13.30 17.04 -11.46
CA ASN A 58 12.47 15.88 -11.15
C ASN A 58 12.04 15.90 -9.69
N LEU A 59 10.87 15.33 -9.40
CA LEU A 59 10.42 15.02 -8.05
C LEU A 59 9.85 13.60 -8.01
N ILE A 60 10.39 12.76 -7.13
CA ILE A 60 9.86 11.44 -6.82
C ILE A 60 9.32 11.51 -5.39
N ARG A 61 8.00 11.51 -5.23
CA ARG A 61 7.39 11.66 -3.92
C ARG A 61 6.68 10.40 -3.41
N SER A 62 6.64 10.29 -2.10
CA SER A 62 5.95 9.21 -1.39
C SER A 62 4.41 9.35 -1.44
N ARG A 63 3.73 8.31 -0.97
CA ARG A 63 2.27 8.27 -0.85
C ARG A 63 1.74 9.12 0.31
N SER A 64 2.49 9.19 1.41
CA SER A 64 2.01 9.75 2.68
C SER A 64 2.72 11.05 3.04
N ILE A 65 1.96 11.98 3.58
CA ILE A 65 2.50 13.21 4.16
C ILE A 65 3.26 12.86 5.45
N SER A 66 4.45 13.42 5.61
CA SER A 66 5.23 13.31 6.84
C SER A 66 4.57 14.12 7.95
N LYS A 67 4.31 13.50 9.09
CA LYS A 67 3.78 14.19 10.28
C LYS A 67 4.73 15.29 10.80
N VAL A 68 6.03 15.18 10.50
CA VAL A 68 7.05 16.13 10.97
C VAL A 68 7.15 17.34 10.05
N THR A 69 7.11 17.13 8.72
CA THR A 69 7.36 18.22 7.75
C THR A 69 6.08 18.76 7.11
N GLY A 70 4.94 18.09 7.27
CA GLY A 70 3.68 18.48 6.65
C GLY A 70 3.62 18.32 5.12
N VAL A 71 4.66 17.71 4.51
CA VAL A 71 4.72 17.47 3.06
C VAL A 71 4.97 16.00 2.77
N TYR A 72 4.77 15.57 1.53
CA TYR A 72 5.10 14.22 1.10
C TYR A 72 6.60 13.97 1.21
N GLY A 73 6.99 12.73 1.55
CA GLY A 73 8.40 12.35 1.56
C GLY A 73 9.00 12.43 0.16
N ASP A 74 10.22 12.98 0.07
CA ASP A 74 10.96 13.12 -1.18
C ASP A 74 11.99 11.98 -1.32
N TYR A 75 11.89 11.23 -2.42
CA TYR A 75 12.79 10.13 -2.78
C TYR A 75 13.77 10.49 -3.88
N THR A 76 13.71 11.69 -4.46
CA THR A 76 14.48 12.12 -5.63
C THR A 76 15.97 11.87 -5.45
N ALA A 77 16.57 12.40 -4.39
CA ALA A 77 17.98 12.21 -4.10
C ALA A 77 18.38 10.78 -3.70
N LYS A 78 17.41 9.90 -3.46
CA LYS A 78 17.63 8.49 -3.09
C LYS A 78 17.63 7.55 -4.31
N LEU A 79 17.09 8.03 -5.43
CA LEU A 79 16.87 7.28 -6.67
C LEU A 79 17.45 8.03 -7.89
N PRO A 80 18.73 8.44 -7.87
CA PRO A 80 19.30 9.26 -8.94
C PRO A 80 19.22 8.58 -10.31
N HIS A 81 19.37 7.27 -10.39
CA HIS A 81 19.27 6.49 -11.62
C HIS A 81 17.87 6.55 -12.27
N LEU A 82 16.81 6.68 -11.46
CA LEU A 82 15.45 6.91 -11.98
C LEU A 82 15.30 8.34 -12.50
N CYS A 83 15.92 9.32 -11.84
CA CYS A 83 15.95 10.70 -12.33
C CYS A 83 16.68 10.81 -13.67
N ASP A 84 17.80 10.10 -13.86
CA ASP A 84 18.54 10.04 -15.14
C ASP A 84 17.67 9.46 -16.26
N GLU A 85 16.77 8.53 -15.97
CA GLU A 85 15.81 8.01 -16.94
C GLU A 85 14.64 8.98 -17.18
N MET A 86 14.13 9.64 -16.12
CA MET A 86 13.10 10.67 -16.24
C MET A 86 13.57 11.84 -17.11
N ASP A 87 14.84 12.19 -17.10
CA ASP A 87 15.42 13.25 -17.93
C ASP A 87 15.35 12.99 -19.44
N LYS A 88 14.97 11.76 -19.82
CA LYS A 88 14.69 11.38 -21.20
C LYS A 88 13.21 11.51 -21.56
N TRP A 89 12.34 11.74 -20.59
CA TRP A 89 10.92 11.90 -20.82
C TRP A 89 10.61 13.29 -21.41
N PRO A 90 9.46 13.45 -22.03
CA PRO A 90 8.96 14.78 -22.36
C PRO A 90 8.70 15.60 -21.09
N ASP A 91 8.99 16.89 -21.16
CA ASP A 91 8.65 17.84 -20.09
C ASP A 91 7.16 17.72 -19.70
N ASP A 92 6.84 18.11 -18.47
CA ASP A 92 5.49 18.07 -17.89
C ASP A 92 4.83 16.68 -17.97
N THR A 93 5.51 15.70 -17.41
CA THR A 93 5.07 14.30 -17.38
C THR A 93 4.94 13.78 -15.94
N VAL A 94 3.81 13.11 -15.61
CA VAL A 94 3.53 12.53 -14.30
C VAL A 94 3.12 11.07 -14.43
N VAL A 95 3.84 10.20 -13.72
CA VAL A 95 3.66 8.75 -13.73
C VAL A 95 3.49 8.21 -12.32
N LEU A 96 2.63 7.22 -12.15
CA LEU A 96 2.51 6.44 -10.92
C LEU A 96 3.17 5.09 -11.07
N ALA A 97 4.01 4.73 -10.13
CA ALA A 97 4.66 3.44 -10.12
C ALA A 97 4.85 2.89 -8.70
N GLU A 98 5.01 1.58 -8.59
CA GLU A 98 5.48 0.93 -7.37
C GLU A 98 7.00 0.82 -7.44
N ILE A 99 7.69 1.31 -6.41
CA ILE A 99 9.15 1.25 -6.28
C ILE A 99 9.50 -0.05 -5.59
N CYS A 100 10.14 -0.97 -6.31
CA CYS A 100 10.54 -2.28 -5.79
C CYS A 100 11.68 -2.86 -6.63
N TRP A 101 12.19 -4.02 -6.24
CA TRP A 101 12.95 -4.84 -7.19
C TRP A 101 11.98 -5.57 -8.11
N ASP A 102 12.38 -5.75 -9.37
CA ASP A 102 11.61 -6.46 -10.38
C ASP A 102 11.79 -7.98 -10.24
N GLU A 103 11.40 -8.51 -9.09
CA GLU A 103 11.41 -9.94 -8.79
C GLU A 103 10.46 -10.26 -7.64
N TYR A 104 9.93 -11.47 -7.64
CA TYR A 104 9.11 -11.95 -6.54
C TYR A 104 9.93 -12.16 -5.26
N GLY A 105 9.26 -12.08 -4.12
CA GLY A 105 9.89 -12.20 -2.81
C GLY A 105 10.45 -10.89 -2.25
N THR A 106 10.43 -9.80 -3.04
CA THR A 106 10.68 -8.46 -2.53
C THR A 106 9.48 -8.00 -1.71
N ASN A 107 9.73 -7.40 -0.57
CA ASN A 107 8.65 -6.83 0.25
C ASN A 107 8.91 -5.36 0.58
N ALA A 108 7.82 -4.62 0.84
CA ALA A 108 7.87 -3.19 1.16
C ALA A 108 8.77 -2.85 2.36
N ASN A 109 9.04 -3.79 3.28
CA ASN A 109 9.96 -3.52 4.40
C ASN A 109 11.38 -3.35 3.90
N THR A 110 11.84 -4.25 3.01
CA THR A 110 13.20 -4.19 2.45
C THR A 110 13.37 -2.91 1.61
N VAL A 111 12.39 -2.57 0.77
CA VAL A 111 12.35 -1.30 0.04
C VAL A 111 12.35 -0.12 1.00
N GLY A 112 11.54 -0.18 2.06
CA GLY A 112 11.47 0.83 3.10
C GLY A 112 12.80 1.05 3.82
N THR A 113 13.65 0.02 4.00
CA THR A 113 14.98 0.21 4.60
C THR A 113 15.87 1.11 3.74
N ILE A 114 15.68 1.10 2.42
CA ILE A 114 16.38 1.96 1.46
C ILE A 114 15.75 3.36 1.46
N LEU A 115 14.44 3.45 1.24
CA LEU A 115 13.79 4.73 1.02
C LEU A 115 13.62 5.59 2.29
N ARG A 116 13.67 4.98 3.49
CA ARG A 116 13.52 5.69 4.77
C ARG A 116 14.83 6.12 5.41
N CYS A 117 15.99 5.86 4.79
CA CYS A 117 17.28 6.36 5.28
C CYS A 117 17.71 7.65 4.57
N LEU A 118 18.85 8.22 4.98
CA LEU A 118 19.44 9.39 4.33
C LEU A 118 19.83 9.09 2.86
N PRO A 119 19.81 10.08 1.96
CA PRO A 119 20.07 9.88 0.54
C PRO A 119 21.38 9.14 0.23
N ALA A 120 22.50 9.55 0.84
CA ALA A 120 23.79 8.91 0.63
C ALA A 120 23.76 7.40 0.98
N LYS A 121 23.08 7.04 2.09
CA LYS A 121 22.93 5.66 2.52
C LYS A 121 21.96 4.87 1.60
N ALA A 122 20.94 5.54 1.07
CA ALA A 122 20.02 4.94 0.11
C ALA A 122 20.73 4.57 -1.19
N VAL A 123 21.56 5.46 -1.71
CA VAL A 123 22.37 5.23 -2.91
C VAL A 123 23.39 4.10 -2.66
N GLU A 124 24.05 4.11 -1.50
CA GLU A 124 25.01 3.06 -1.12
C GLU A 124 24.36 1.67 -1.10
N ARG A 125 23.17 1.55 -0.51
CA ARG A 125 22.42 0.29 -0.44
C ARG A 125 21.94 -0.24 -1.79
N GLN A 126 22.01 0.57 -2.83
CA GLN A 126 21.62 0.24 -4.18
C GLN A 126 22.82 0.02 -5.13
N LYS A 127 24.07 -0.05 -4.60
CA LYS A 127 25.25 -0.26 -5.44
C LYS A 127 25.20 -1.54 -6.25
N ASP A 128 24.82 -2.64 -5.60
CA ASP A 128 24.79 -3.96 -6.24
C ASP A 128 23.47 -4.23 -6.96
N LYS A 129 22.37 -3.66 -6.46
CA LYS A 129 21.03 -3.86 -7.00
C LYS A 129 20.17 -2.61 -6.84
N LYS A 130 19.87 -1.97 -7.94
CA LYS A 130 19.03 -0.77 -7.98
C LYS A 130 17.55 -1.11 -7.92
N LEU A 131 16.76 -0.25 -7.28
CA LEU A 131 15.30 -0.34 -7.31
C LEU A 131 14.77 0.05 -8.69
N SER A 132 13.68 -0.59 -9.09
CA SER A 132 12.93 -0.29 -10.30
C SER A 132 11.61 0.40 -9.96
N ALA A 133 10.99 1.04 -10.94
CA ALA A 133 9.67 1.63 -10.86
C ALA A 133 8.72 0.88 -11.80
N LEU A 134 7.76 0.14 -11.23
CA LEU A 134 6.78 -0.64 -11.98
C LEU A 134 5.54 0.21 -12.21
N ILE A 135 5.42 0.76 -13.42
CA ILE A 135 4.39 1.73 -13.79
C ILE A 135 3.02 1.07 -13.85
N PHE A 136 2.01 1.69 -13.26
CA PHE A 136 0.61 1.25 -13.29
C PHE A 136 -0.39 2.34 -13.68
N ASP A 137 0.01 3.63 -13.75
CA ASP A 137 -0.85 4.72 -14.25
C ASP A 137 -0.02 5.89 -14.79
N VAL A 138 -0.60 6.70 -15.69
CA VAL A 138 -0.02 7.95 -16.20
C VAL A 138 -1.04 9.06 -16.01
N LEU A 139 -0.67 10.12 -15.30
CA LEU A 139 -1.59 11.20 -14.93
C LEU A 139 -1.42 12.46 -15.75
N MET A 140 -0.22 12.67 -16.31
CA MET A 140 0.08 13.78 -17.21
C MET A 140 1.13 13.36 -18.25
N TYR A 141 1.00 13.83 -19.46
CA TYR A 141 1.97 13.59 -20.53
C TYR A 141 2.08 14.81 -21.43
N LYS A 142 3.28 15.40 -21.54
CA LYS A 142 3.53 16.64 -22.30
C LYS A 142 2.58 17.77 -21.93
N GLY A 143 2.35 17.98 -20.63
CA GLY A 143 1.43 18.99 -20.11
C GLY A 143 -0.06 18.68 -20.29
N LEU A 144 -0.42 17.56 -20.94
CA LEU A 144 -1.81 17.14 -21.08
C LEU A 144 -2.25 16.42 -19.81
N ASP A 145 -3.23 16.98 -19.10
CA ASP A 145 -3.87 16.35 -17.94
C ASP A 145 -4.69 15.13 -18.36
N LEU A 146 -4.21 13.94 -18.00
CA LEU A 146 -4.86 12.65 -18.28
C LEU A 146 -5.79 12.21 -17.17
N THR A 147 -5.85 12.88 -16.02
CA THR A 147 -6.67 12.46 -14.86
C THR A 147 -8.15 12.39 -15.19
N VAL A 148 -8.60 13.21 -16.14
CA VAL A 148 -9.99 13.26 -16.62
C VAL A 148 -10.34 12.14 -17.60
N LEU A 149 -9.34 11.41 -18.10
CA LEU A 149 -9.56 10.31 -19.02
C LEU A 149 -9.92 9.01 -18.28
N PRO A 150 -10.70 8.11 -18.91
CA PRO A 150 -10.91 6.75 -18.44
C PRO A 150 -9.59 5.99 -18.25
N TYR A 151 -9.55 5.10 -17.26
CA TYR A 151 -8.36 4.30 -16.95
C TYR A 151 -7.82 3.53 -18.16
N GLU A 152 -8.71 2.95 -18.98
CA GLU A 152 -8.29 2.23 -20.19
C GLU A 152 -7.50 3.10 -21.17
N LYS A 153 -7.78 4.42 -21.21
CA LYS A 153 -7.03 5.36 -22.04
C LYS A 153 -5.69 5.72 -21.42
N ARG A 154 -5.66 5.95 -20.08
CA ARG A 154 -4.42 6.28 -19.38
C ARG A 154 -3.40 5.15 -19.43
N ILE A 155 -3.86 3.90 -19.27
CA ILE A 155 -2.99 2.71 -19.30
C ILE A 155 -2.38 2.49 -20.69
N THR A 156 -3.00 2.98 -21.75
CA THR A 156 -2.44 2.94 -23.11
C THR A 156 -1.21 3.84 -23.24
N PHE A 157 -1.21 5.01 -22.58
CA PHE A 157 -0.07 5.93 -22.63
C PHE A 157 1.22 5.29 -22.12
N TYR A 158 1.20 4.60 -20.98
CA TYR A 158 2.42 4.00 -20.49
C TYR A 158 2.88 2.82 -21.34
N ALA A 159 1.93 2.08 -21.91
CA ALA A 159 2.27 0.98 -22.81
C ALA A 159 2.98 1.42 -24.08
N LEU A 160 2.71 2.64 -24.54
CA LEU A 160 3.27 3.19 -25.77
C LEU A 160 4.55 4.02 -25.55
N TYR A 161 4.69 4.70 -24.41
CA TYR A 161 5.67 5.77 -24.27
C TYR A 161 6.74 5.53 -23.18
N PHE A 162 6.51 4.62 -22.22
CA PHE A 162 7.38 4.51 -21.05
C PHE A 162 8.05 3.15 -20.89
N THR A 163 7.80 2.20 -21.78
CA THR A 163 8.29 0.83 -21.60
C THR A 163 9.05 0.37 -22.83
N GLN A 164 9.97 -0.57 -22.61
CA GLN A 164 10.62 -1.25 -23.73
C GLN A 164 9.56 -1.92 -24.62
N PRO A 165 9.62 -1.78 -25.93
CA PRO A 165 8.78 -2.57 -26.81
C PRO A 165 9.09 -4.06 -26.57
N ILE A 166 8.03 -4.88 -26.59
CA ILE A 166 8.17 -6.33 -26.64
C ILE A 166 8.61 -6.68 -28.06
N ALA A 167 9.89 -6.53 -28.34
CA ALA A 167 10.45 -6.88 -29.63
C ALA A 167 11.76 -7.64 -29.40
N ASP A 168 11.74 -8.91 -29.72
CA ASP A 168 12.88 -9.82 -29.63
C ASP A 168 14.04 -9.47 -30.57
N ASN A 169 13.95 -8.35 -31.31
CA ASN A 169 14.85 -8.00 -32.41
C ASN A 169 15.51 -6.62 -32.28
N LEU A 170 15.49 -5.99 -31.10
CA LEU A 170 16.17 -4.71 -30.91
C LEU A 170 17.68 -4.92 -30.71
N THR A 171 18.47 -4.11 -31.39
CA THR A 171 19.93 -4.07 -31.18
C THR A 171 20.26 -3.48 -29.80
N PRO A 172 21.42 -3.79 -29.20
CA PRO A 172 21.86 -3.19 -27.95
C PRO A 172 21.86 -1.66 -27.97
N GLN A 173 22.06 -1.06 -29.15
CA GLN A 173 22.06 0.38 -29.33
C GLN A 173 20.63 0.96 -29.30
N GLU A 174 19.64 0.29 -29.86
CA GLU A 174 18.22 0.64 -29.75
C GLU A 174 17.70 0.42 -28.33
N LEU A 175 18.10 -0.66 -27.66
CA LEU A 175 17.77 -0.91 -26.26
C LEU A 175 18.26 0.20 -25.31
N SER A 176 19.37 0.87 -25.63
CA SER A 176 19.91 1.97 -24.81
C SER A 176 19.02 3.22 -24.75
N PHE A 177 18.07 3.37 -25.68
CA PHE A 177 17.08 4.45 -25.68
C PHE A 177 15.88 4.19 -24.77
N TYR A 178 15.68 2.94 -24.32
CA TYR A 178 14.56 2.59 -23.46
C TYR A 178 14.96 2.57 -21.99
N PRO A 179 14.01 2.87 -21.08
CA PRO A 179 14.30 2.86 -19.65
C PRO A 179 14.64 1.44 -19.16
N HIS A 180 15.68 1.32 -18.35
CA HIS A 180 16.06 0.05 -17.73
C HIS A 180 15.32 -0.22 -16.43
N TYR A 181 15.00 0.84 -15.70
CA TYR A 181 14.44 0.77 -14.34
C TYR A 181 12.97 1.12 -14.30
N PHE A 182 12.42 1.80 -15.31
CA PHE A 182 10.98 1.94 -15.49
C PHE A 182 10.45 0.78 -16.31
N LYS A 183 9.60 -0.04 -15.68
CA LYS A 183 9.05 -1.25 -16.28
C LYS A 183 7.53 -1.21 -16.27
N ARG A 184 6.93 -2.02 -17.11
CA ARG A 184 5.49 -2.15 -17.18
C ARG A 184 4.98 -3.19 -16.20
N THR A 185 4.01 -2.83 -15.36
CA THR A 185 3.21 -3.80 -14.61
C THR A 185 2.45 -4.70 -15.59
N GLN A 186 2.38 -6.00 -15.30
CA GLN A 186 1.62 -6.94 -16.10
C GLN A 186 0.12 -6.59 -16.09
N ILE A 187 -0.52 -6.65 -17.27
CA ILE A 187 -1.93 -6.31 -17.47
C ILE A 187 -2.71 -7.58 -17.79
N PHE A 188 -3.91 -7.69 -17.20
CA PHE A 188 -4.86 -8.77 -17.44
C PHE A 188 -6.20 -8.19 -17.86
N THR A 189 -6.86 -8.82 -18.83
CA THR A 189 -8.19 -8.41 -19.33
C THR A 189 -9.24 -9.46 -19.05
N THR A 190 -8.84 -10.69 -18.74
CA THR A 190 -9.67 -11.86 -18.40
C THR A 190 -9.03 -12.65 -17.26
N ASP A 191 -9.74 -13.66 -16.75
CA ASP A 191 -9.22 -14.69 -15.84
C ASP A 191 -8.53 -14.13 -14.58
N PHE A 192 -9.13 -13.10 -13.97
CA PHE A 192 -8.53 -12.37 -12.87
C PHE A 192 -8.26 -13.25 -11.64
N ALA A 193 -9.14 -14.21 -11.32
CA ALA A 193 -8.92 -15.12 -10.21
C ALA A 193 -7.67 -15.97 -10.44
N GLU A 194 -7.58 -16.60 -11.63
CA GLU A 194 -6.46 -17.45 -12.01
C GLU A 194 -5.14 -16.66 -12.08
N ALA A 195 -5.20 -15.43 -12.63
CA ALA A 195 -4.05 -14.54 -12.65
C ALA A 195 -3.55 -14.20 -11.23
N ALA A 196 -4.46 -13.89 -10.31
CA ALA A 196 -4.11 -13.62 -8.91
C ALA A 196 -3.50 -14.85 -8.24
N ASP A 197 -4.12 -16.02 -8.40
CA ASP A 197 -3.64 -17.28 -7.81
C ASP A 197 -2.25 -17.66 -8.33
N ARG A 198 -1.99 -17.49 -9.62
CA ARG A 198 -0.68 -17.73 -10.23
C ARG A 198 0.40 -16.79 -9.69
N ILE A 199 0.09 -15.49 -9.56
CA ILE A 199 1.02 -14.49 -9.00
C ILE A 199 1.32 -14.82 -7.54
N ILE A 200 0.28 -15.12 -6.75
CA ILE A 200 0.43 -15.46 -5.33
C ILE A 200 1.25 -16.74 -5.15
N ALA A 201 0.99 -17.77 -5.95
CA ALA A 201 1.75 -19.01 -5.93
C ALA A 201 3.23 -18.80 -6.29
N GLY A 202 3.53 -17.81 -7.15
CA GLY A 202 4.89 -17.39 -7.47
C GLY A 202 5.56 -16.50 -6.42
N GLY A 203 4.86 -16.14 -5.33
CA GLY A 203 5.38 -15.27 -4.27
C GLY A 203 5.07 -13.78 -4.45
N GLY A 204 4.23 -13.41 -5.43
CA GLY A 204 3.74 -12.04 -5.61
C GLY A 204 2.55 -11.73 -4.70
N GLU A 205 2.11 -10.47 -4.66
CA GLU A 205 1.06 -10.02 -3.73
C GLU A 205 -0.37 -10.30 -4.27
N GLY A 206 -0.55 -10.31 -5.59
CA GLY A 206 -1.83 -10.49 -6.26
C GLY A 206 -2.08 -9.50 -7.39
N ILE A 207 -3.31 -9.03 -7.55
CA ILE A 207 -3.69 -8.07 -8.60
C ILE A 207 -4.53 -6.91 -8.06
N VAL A 208 -4.56 -5.82 -8.82
CA VAL A 208 -5.49 -4.70 -8.64
C VAL A 208 -6.43 -4.65 -9.83
N ILE A 209 -7.72 -4.90 -9.61
CA ILE A 209 -8.77 -4.78 -10.61
C ILE A 209 -9.27 -3.35 -10.62
N GLN A 210 -9.40 -2.74 -11.79
CA GLN A 210 -9.86 -1.38 -11.96
C GLN A 210 -10.85 -1.27 -13.12
N ARG A 211 -11.91 -0.50 -12.91
CA ARG A 211 -12.94 -0.30 -13.94
C ARG A 211 -12.36 0.55 -15.07
N LYS A 212 -12.61 0.14 -16.33
CA LYS A 212 -12.07 0.77 -17.54
C LYS A 212 -12.42 2.25 -17.66
N ASP A 213 -13.67 2.60 -17.33
CA ASP A 213 -14.21 3.96 -17.42
C ASP A 213 -13.84 4.86 -16.23
N TYR A 214 -13.11 4.34 -15.23
CA TYR A 214 -12.84 5.10 -14.01
C TYR A 214 -11.79 6.16 -14.23
N VAL A 215 -12.16 7.41 -13.94
CA VAL A 215 -11.25 8.56 -13.96
C VAL A 215 -10.45 8.64 -12.66
N TYR A 216 -9.28 9.27 -12.69
CA TYR A 216 -8.47 9.44 -11.50
C TYR A 216 -9.15 10.39 -10.51
N SER A 217 -9.37 9.93 -9.28
CA SER A 217 -10.10 10.67 -8.23
C SER A 217 -9.19 10.89 -7.03
N PRO A 218 -8.45 12.00 -6.96
CA PRO A 218 -7.50 12.28 -5.89
C PRO A 218 -8.15 12.22 -4.50
N GLY A 219 -7.45 11.62 -3.54
CA GLY A 219 -7.87 11.50 -2.14
C GLY A 219 -9.07 10.57 -1.89
N SER A 220 -9.84 10.22 -2.93
CA SER A 220 -11.06 9.45 -2.76
C SER A 220 -10.84 7.93 -2.80
N ARG A 221 -11.76 7.20 -2.16
CA ARG A 221 -11.89 5.74 -2.24
C ARG A 221 -13.29 5.43 -2.73
N THR A 222 -13.46 5.29 -4.03
CA THR A 222 -14.76 4.96 -4.60
C THR A 222 -14.98 3.45 -4.55
N ALA A 223 -16.04 3.03 -3.85
CA ALA A 223 -16.42 1.63 -3.78
C ALA A 223 -16.71 1.06 -5.18
N TRP A 224 -16.26 -0.17 -5.42
CA TRP A 224 -16.55 -0.95 -6.63
C TRP A 224 -16.02 -0.35 -7.96
N LYS A 225 -15.14 0.64 -7.90
CA LYS A 225 -14.38 1.14 -9.04
C LYS A 225 -13.00 0.51 -9.14
N THR A 226 -12.44 0.16 -7.99
CA THR A 226 -11.19 -0.58 -7.86
C THR A 226 -11.37 -1.72 -6.85
N LEU A 227 -10.64 -2.82 -7.01
CA LEU A 227 -10.62 -3.92 -6.05
C LEU A 227 -9.22 -4.52 -5.97
N LYS A 228 -8.71 -4.71 -4.77
CA LYS A 228 -7.48 -5.48 -4.52
C LYS A 228 -7.84 -6.94 -4.33
N LEU A 229 -7.31 -7.80 -5.18
CA LEU A 229 -7.37 -9.25 -5.03
C LEU A 229 -5.97 -9.73 -4.68
N LYS A 230 -5.79 -10.07 -3.42
CA LYS A 230 -4.50 -10.43 -2.83
C LYS A 230 -4.60 -11.70 -2.03
N GLN A 231 -3.47 -12.28 -1.68
CA GLN A 231 -3.43 -13.46 -0.82
C GLN A 231 -4.31 -13.24 0.42
N LYS A 232 -5.14 -14.24 0.73
CA LYS A 232 -5.86 -14.29 1.99
C LYS A 232 -4.85 -14.43 3.11
N LEU A 233 -4.90 -13.48 4.05
CA LEU A 233 -3.96 -13.49 5.16
C LEU A 233 -4.17 -14.74 6.02
N PRO A 234 -3.11 -15.46 6.40
CA PRO A 234 -3.23 -16.58 7.31
C PRO A 234 -3.79 -16.11 8.65
N GLU A 235 -4.73 -16.87 9.20
CA GLU A 235 -5.21 -16.70 10.56
C GLU A 235 -4.40 -17.60 11.49
N MET A 236 -3.98 -17.03 12.61
CA MET A 236 -3.24 -17.72 13.65
C MET A 236 -4.00 -17.60 14.95
N GLU A 237 -4.17 -18.71 15.65
CA GLU A 237 -4.67 -18.69 17.02
C GLU A 237 -3.49 -18.58 17.99
N LEU A 238 -3.45 -17.48 18.73
CA LEU A 238 -2.32 -17.09 19.57
C LEU A 238 -2.79 -16.80 20.99
N LYS A 239 -1.98 -17.19 21.98
CA LYS A 239 -2.24 -16.90 23.38
C LYS A 239 -2.10 -15.41 23.63
N VAL A 240 -3.06 -14.82 24.34
CA VAL A 240 -2.99 -13.44 24.82
C VAL A 240 -2.18 -13.43 26.11
N VAL A 241 -1.13 -12.65 26.16
CA VAL A 241 -0.21 -12.55 27.32
C VAL A 241 -0.22 -11.17 27.96
N GLY A 242 -0.97 -10.23 27.40
CA GLY A 242 -1.10 -8.90 27.96
C GLY A 242 -2.07 -8.01 27.20
N THR A 243 -2.26 -6.79 27.70
CA THR A 243 -3.08 -5.75 27.06
C THR A 243 -2.27 -4.47 26.88
N LEU A 244 -2.65 -3.67 25.90
CA LEU A 244 -2.03 -2.37 25.63
C LEU A 244 -2.84 -1.25 26.28
N ALA A 245 -2.14 -0.34 26.96
CA ALA A 245 -2.75 0.88 27.46
C ALA A 245 -3.23 1.77 26.30
N PRO A 246 -4.33 2.54 26.47
CA PRO A 246 -4.78 3.47 25.45
C PRO A 246 -3.83 4.67 25.32
N ASN A 247 -3.66 5.18 24.10
CA ASN A 247 -3.02 6.46 23.89
C ASN A 247 -3.90 7.57 24.46
N LYS A 248 -3.33 8.51 25.24
CA LYS A 248 -4.09 9.62 25.78
C LYS A 248 -4.50 10.58 24.66
N ILE A 249 -3.53 11.09 23.91
CA ILE A 249 -3.74 12.17 22.95
C ILE A 249 -4.39 11.63 21.67
N TYR A 250 -5.40 12.33 21.20
CA TYR A 250 -6.00 12.11 19.89
C TYR A 250 -5.21 12.90 18.81
N GLU A 251 -4.56 12.22 17.89
CA GLU A 251 -3.75 12.83 16.83
C GLU A 251 -4.43 12.84 15.44
N GLY A 252 -5.71 12.50 15.36
CA GLY A 252 -6.46 12.45 14.10
C GLY A 252 -7.14 13.79 13.75
N ASP A 253 -7.70 13.86 12.53
CA ASP A 253 -8.64 14.92 12.17
C ASP A 253 -9.86 14.82 13.10
N CYS A 254 -10.06 15.85 13.90
CA CYS A 254 -11.16 15.89 14.86
C CYS A 254 -12.46 16.25 14.12
N PRO A 255 -13.45 15.35 13.99
CA PRO A 255 -14.76 15.74 13.51
C PRO A 255 -15.37 16.76 14.46
N GLU A 256 -16.18 17.68 13.98
CA GLU A 256 -16.92 18.64 14.82
C GLU A 256 -17.76 17.96 15.92
N THR A 257 -18.03 16.67 15.79
CA THR A 257 -18.78 15.82 16.73
C THR A 257 -17.90 15.01 17.68
N TRP A 258 -16.59 15.30 17.79
CA TRP A 258 -15.73 14.57 18.72
C TRP A 258 -15.99 15.01 20.16
N GLU A 259 -16.56 14.13 20.97
CA GLU A 259 -17.02 14.43 22.34
C GLU A 259 -16.04 14.02 23.45
N TYR A 260 -14.87 13.42 23.09
CA TYR A 260 -13.97 12.86 24.09
C TYR A 260 -12.89 13.87 24.47
N GLN A 261 -13.16 14.63 25.55
CA GLN A 261 -12.27 15.62 26.11
C GLN A 261 -12.09 15.41 27.60
N ILE A 262 -10.89 15.63 28.11
CA ILE A 262 -10.57 15.67 29.54
C ILE A 262 -9.71 16.89 29.77
N ASP A 263 -10.12 17.80 30.68
CA ASP A 263 -9.41 19.05 31.00
C ASP A 263 -9.05 19.86 29.73
N ASP A 264 -10.01 20.03 28.82
CA ASP A 264 -9.87 20.72 27.52
C ASP A 264 -8.88 20.06 26.53
N GLU A 265 -8.30 18.91 26.86
CA GLU A 265 -7.46 18.14 25.95
C GLU A 265 -8.31 17.09 25.18
N LEU A 266 -8.14 17.02 23.87
CA LEU A 266 -8.71 15.97 23.04
C LEU A 266 -8.03 14.63 23.34
N VAL A 267 -8.80 13.67 23.80
CA VAL A 267 -8.30 12.33 24.12
C VAL A 267 -8.89 11.27 23.18
N THR A 268 -8.25 10.10 23.12
CA THR A 268 -8.81 8.98 22.37
C THR A 268 -10.02 8.40 23.09
N LYS A 269 -10.99 7.87 22.35
CA LYS A 269 -12.16 7.18 22.92
C LYS A 269 -11.78 6.07 23.90
N PRO A 270 -10.81 5.17 23.61
CA PRO A 270 -10.37 4.16 24.59
C PRO A 270 -9.80 4.77 25.88
N TYR A 271 -9.08 5.88 25.80
CA TYR A 271 -8.56 6.56 26.98
C TYR A 271 -9.69 7.18 27.83
N TYR A 272 -10.65 7.84 27.18
CA TYR A 272 -11.78 8.47 27.83
C TYR A 272 -12.60 7.49 28.69
N PHE A 273 -12.83 6.28 28.16
CA PHE A 273 -13.59 5.24 28.86
C PHE A 273 -12.73 4.29 29.72
N GLY A 274 -11.42 4.46 29.78
CA GLY A 274 -10.53 3.55 30.50
C GLY A 274 -10.40 2.17 29.85
N TRP A 275 -10.70 2.05 28.56
CA TRP A 275 -10.61 0.80 27.81
C TRP A 275 -9.16 0.45 27.45
N LYS A 276 -8.92 -0.76 26.92
CA LYS A 276 -7.61 -1.15 26.39
C LYS A 276 -7.48 -0.76 24.91
N ASN A 277 -6.24 -0.45 24.49
CA ASN A 277 -5.99 -0.11 23.08
C ASN A 277 -5.78 -1.35 22.20
N GLY A 278 -5.38 -2.46 22.78
CA GLY A 278 -5.09 -3.70 22.09
C GLY A 278 -4.63 -4.79 23.03
N ILE A 279 -4.08 -5.85 22.45
CA ILE A 279 -3.55 -7.01 23.15
C ILE A 279 -2.10 -7.27 22.74
N THR A 280 -1.34 -7.95 23.60
CA THR A 280 -0.05 -8.57 23.29
C THR A 280 -0.26 -10.06 23.18
N VAL A 281 0.13 -10.66 22.06
CA VAL A 281 0.01 -12.09 21.80
C VAL A 281 1.39 -12.74 21.71
N GLU A 282 1.48 -14.02 22.09
CA GLU A 282 2.69 -14.82 22.02
C GLU A 282 2.63 -15.80 20.83
N LEU A 283 3.67 -15.77 20.00
CA LEU A 283 3.84 -16.69 18.89
C LEU A 283 4.40 -18.04 19.37
N PRO A 284 4.30 -19.11 18.57
CA PRO A 284 4.89 -20.42 18.90
C PRO A 284 6.40 -20.36 19.14
N SER A 285 7.08 -19.33 18.65
CA SER A 285 8.52 -19.08 18.89
C SER A 285 8.83 -18.46 20.26
N GLY A 286 7.81 -18.12 21.06
CA GLY A 286 7.97 -17.37 22.31
C GLY A 286 8.11 -15.87 22.12
N ILE A 287 8.12 -15.37 20.89
CA ILE A 287 8.20 -13.93 20.59
C ILE A 287 6.82 -13.31 20.75
N THR A 288 6.75 -12.12 21.36
CA THR A 288 5.50 -11.41 21.54
C THR A 288 5.30 -10.32 20.49
N THR A 289 4.06 -10.08 20.11
CA THR A 289 3.66 -9.03 19.15
C THR A 289 2.39 -8.32 19.64
N ASP A 290 2.38 -7.00 19.48
CA ASP A 290 1.22 -6.18 19.79
C ASP A 290 0.22 -6.17 18.64
N VAL A 291 -1.07 -6.27 18.99
CA VAL A 291 -2.20 -6.25 18.06
C VAL A 291 -3.17 -5.17 18.54
N ALA A 292 -3.17 -4.02 17.85
CA ALA A 292 -4.03 -2.88 18.15
C ALA A 292 -5.12 -2.64 17.10
N SER A 293 -5.05 -3.37 15.97
CA SER A 293 -6.02 -3.28 14.86
C SER A 293 -7.05 -4.41 14.93
N GLY A 294 -8.24 -4.16 14.41
CA GLY A 294 -9.33 -5.16 14.34
C GLY A 294 -10.18 -5.30 15.59
N LEU A 295 -9.81 -4.68 16.71
CA LEU A 295 -10.61 -4.68 17.93
C LEU A 295 -11.83 -3.75 17.77
N THR A 296 -12.99 -4.24 18.17
CA THR A 296 -14.19 -3.43 18.34
C THR A 296 -14.12 -2.63 19.65
N ASP A 297 -15.05 -1.70 19.83
CA ASP A 297 -15.19 -0.99 21.11
C ASP A 297 -15.56 -1.95 22.25
N ASP A 298 -16.40 -2.94 21.97
CA ASP A 298 -16.78 -3.99 22.92
C ASP A 298 -15.59 -4.85 23.35
N ASP A 299 -14.72 -5.24 22.39
CA ASP A 299 -13.47 -5.95 22.71
C ASP A 299 -12.59 -5.11 23.64
N ARG A 300 -12.45 -3.81 23.34
CA ARG A 300 -11.61 -2.89 24.13
C ARG A 300 -12.15 -2.67 25.54
N ALA A 301 -13.47 -2.56 25.68
CA ALA A 301 -14.16 -2.41 26.94
C ALA A 301 -14.03 -3.71 27.77
N TRP A 302 -14.28 -4.86 27.16
CA TRP A 302 -14.19 -6.16 27.82
C TRP A 302 -12.76 -6.46 28.31
N LEU A 303 -11.73 -6.17 27.50
CA LEU A 303 -10.33 -6.34 27.89
C LEU A 303 -9.91 -5.48 29.09
N ALA A 304 -10.68 -4.45 29.46
CA ALA A 304 -10.43 -3.63 30.65
C ALA A 304 -11.05 -4.21 31.93
N THR A 305 -11.80 -5.31 31.87
CA THR A 305 -12.46 -5.94 33.02
C THR A 305 -11.50 -6.81 33.82
N GLU A 306 -11.85 -7.07 35.09
CA GLU A 306 -11.11 -8.01 35.95
C GLU A 306 -11.18 -9.46 35.41
N ASP A 307 -12.28 -9.82 34.78
CA ASP A 307 -12.46 -11.18 34.24
C ASP A 307 -11.49 -11.42 33.07
N ALA A 308 -11.31 -10.46 32.18
CA ALA A 308 -10.31 -10.54 31.11
C ALA A 308 -8.89 -10.63 31.70
N ALA A 309 -8.59 -9.85 32.75
CA ALA A 309 -7.27 -9.90 33.41
C ALA A 309 -7.00 -11.27 34.03
N LYS A 310 -7.98 -11.87 34.72
CA LYS A 310 -7.86 -13.22 35.30
C LYS A 310 -7.63 -14.28 34.22
N MET A 311 -8.34 -14.22 33.10
CA MET A 311 -8.17 -15.16 31.99
C MET A 311 -6.80 -15.03 31.34
N ILE A 312 -6.27 -13.81 31.18
CA ILE A 312 -4.90 -13.59 30.66
C ILE A 312 -3.87 -14.19 31.64
N GLU A 313 -4.02 -13.95 32.94
CA GLU A 313 -3.13 -14.49 33.98
C GLU A 313 -3.17 -15.99 34.01
N ALA A 314 -4.35 -16.61 33.92
CA ALA A 314 -4.53 -18.07 33.85
C ALA A 314 -4.02 -18.67 32.52
N GLY A 315 -3.83 -17.81 31.47
CA GLY A 315 -3.41 -18.28 30.16
C GLY A 315 -4.53 -18.92 29.34
N GLU A 316 -5.77 -18.57 29.64
CA GLU A 316 -7.00 -19.12 29.07
C GLU A 316 -7.59 -18.23 27.96
N LEU A 317 -7.02 -17.03 27.75
CA LEU A 317 -7.47 -16.13 26.67
C LEU A 317 -6.62 -16.32 25.43
N TYR A 318 -7.29 -16.57 24.30
CA TYR A 318 -6.70 -16.69 22.99
C TYR A 318 -7.28 -15.64 22.04
N ALA A 319 -6.51 -15.31 21.00
CA ALA A 319 -6.90 -14.41 19.94
C ALA A 319 -6.67 -15.06 18.58
N VAL A 320 -7.67 -15.05 17.73
CA VAL A 320 -7.48 -15.32 16.30
C VAL A 320 -7.02 -14.03 15.64
N VAL A 321 -5.80 -14.04 15.13
CA VAL A 321 -5.12 -12.89 14.53
C VAL A 321 -4.77 -13.20 13.08
N LYS A 322 -5.07 -12.29 12.16
CA LYS A 322 -4.57 -12.33 10.78
C LYS A 322 -3.39 -11.37 10.64
N CYS A 323 -2.40 -11.74 9.84
CA CYS A 323 -1.23 -10.91 9.58
C CYS A 323 -0.74 -11.06 8.15
N MET A 324 -0.01 -10.08 7.63
CA MET A 324 0.57 -10.16 6.29
C MET A 324 1.72 -11.17 6.19
N SER A 325 2.57 -11.21 7.20
CA SER A 325 3.74 -12.10 7.28
C SER A 325 4.34 -12.03 8.69
N ILE A 326 5.33 -12.85 8.92
CA ILE A 326 6.26 -12.71 10.05
C ILE A 326 7.51 -12.00 9.52
N ASN A 327 7.97 -10.96 10.21
CA ASN A 327 9.18 -10.22 9.82
C ASN A 327 10.46 -10.91 10.30
N ASP A 328 11.63 -10.38 9.93
CA ASP A 328 12.94 -10.94 10.28
C ASP A 328 13.23 -10.97 11.79
N LEU A 329 12.47 -10.22 12.59
CA LEU A 329 12.51 -10.24 14.06
C LEU A 329 11.53 -11.26 14.66
N GLY A 330 10.87 -12.07 13.84
CA GLY A 330 9.88 -13.05 14.26
C GLY A 330 8.54 -12.45 14.70
N LYS A 331 8.29 -11.15 14.48
CA LYS A 331 7.04 -10.46 14.85
C LYS A 331 6.04 -10.44 13.71
N LEU A 332 4.75 -10.42 14.04
CA LEU A 332 3.68 -10.28 13.04
C LEU A 332 3.74 -8.91 12.35
N ARG A 333 3.63 -8.90 11.03
CA ARG A 333 3.52 -7.68 10.22
C ARG A 333 2.05 -7.35 9.99
N HIS A 334 1.64 -6.14 10.34
CA HIS A 334 0.25 -5.66 10.24
C HIS A 334 -0.77 -6.63 10.84
N PRO A 335 -0.59 -7.04 12.11
CA PRO A 335 -1.54 -7.92 12.75
C PRO A 335 -2.89 -7.22 12.97
N SER A 336 -3.97 -8.00 12.83
CA SER A 336 -5.32 -7.53 13.07
C SER A 336 -6.12 -8.62 13.77
N LEU A 337 -6.80 -8.27 14.86
CA LEU A 337 -7.69 -9.18 15.55
C LEU A 337 -8.86 -9.57 14.65
N VAL A 338 -9.18 -10.85 14.61
CA VAL A 338 -10.39 -11.39 13.98
C VAL A 338 -11.45 -11.63 15.06
N ARG A 339 -11.07 -12.25 16.17
CA ARG A 339 -11.91 -12.47 17.36
C ARG A 339 -11.07 -12.88 18.56
N LEU A 340 -11.59 -12.62 19.74
CA LEU A 340 -11.13 -13.21 21.00
C LEU A 340 -11.79 -14.58 21.21
N ARG A 341 -11.12 -15.48 21.92
CA ARG A 341 -11.61 -16.80 22.30
C ARG A 341 -11.28 -17.12 23.75
N ASN A 342 -12.29 -17.62 24.45
CA ASN A 342 -12.21 -18.03 25.85
C ASN A 342 -12.81 -19.43 26.09
N ASP A 343 -12.93 -20.22 25.03
CA ASP A 343 -13.66 -21.48 24.97
C ASP A 343 -12.73 -22.70 24.80
N MET A 344 -11.50 -22.60 25.31
CA MET A 344 -10.53 -23.73 25.28
C MET A 344 -10.46 -24.46 26.58
#